data_f45580143fa41c610ed7e65634fd6a58
#
_entry.id   f45580143fa41c610ed7e65634fd6a58
#
_cell.length_a   1.000
_cell.length_b   1.000
_cell.length_c   1.000
_cell.angle_alpha   90.00
_cell.angle_beta   90.00
_cell.angle_gamma   90.00
#
_symmetry.space_group_name_H-M   'P 1'
#
loop_
_entity.id
_entity.type
_entity.pdbx_description
1 polymer ?
#
loop_
_entity_poly.entity_id
_entity_poly.type
_entity_poly.pdbx_seq_one_letter_code
_entity_poly.pdbx_strand_id
1 'polypeptide(L)'
;MRARAIKGLRWWMVGLFTMGTVLNYLTRAALSVAAPTITKDVGVTTEQYGWITTFFQIGLMMSPICGYVLDIIGLKVGFALFAAAWSVITMAHGLANNWQTFAWLRGFMGFAESSAHPSGMKLASEWFPAKERGLAGGLYNVGASVGSMVAAPLIALAILVYNWRLAFVIAGAAGVVFVILWLIFFHSPDRHPALSDAERTKIAEGKEAHLVSDGRRPSMSKVLRQRNFWGIAIPRFLADPTWGTLALWVPLYLTMTRGFDLKQIAMFAWLPFLAADAGSMFGPVVVLWLQKRGVGLINARRGAFTLGALLMTPMMFVGFVDSPYAAIALLCLGGFAHQTLSVTVITMAADLFRHNEVATVAGLAGTCGNLGVAIFTFLIGTWVTTVGYDPFFIALGVLDLFGAIVLWTLVRERTGPASSPALATST
;
A
#
# COMPACT_ATOMS: atom_id res chain seq x y z
N MET A 1 36.05 21.14 -1.49
CA MET A 1 35.14 21.72 -2.50
C MET A 1 33.73 21.68 -1.96
N ARG A 2 33.03 22.81 -1.73
CA ARG A 2 31.61 22.82 -1.39
C ARG A 2 30.84 22.36 -2.63
N ALA A 3 30.07 21.29 -2.52
CA ALA A 3 29.22 20.82 -3.61
C ALA A 3 28.26 21.96 -4.04
N ARG A 4 28.02 22.13 -5.33
CA ARG A 4 27.09 23.14 -5.84
C ARG A 4 25.70 22.84 -5.28
N ALA A 5 25.08 23.83 -4.64
CA ALA A 5 23.76 23.68 -4.05
C ALA A 5 22.71 23.37 -5.14
N ILE A 6 21.90 22.35 -4.89
CA ILE A 6 20.83 21.91 -5.80
C ILE A 6 19.52 22.52 -5.30
N LYS A 7 18.83 23.28 -6.14
CA LYS A 7 17.53 23.88 -5.81
C LYS A 7 16.45 22.79 -5.74
N GLY A 8 15.67 22.79 -4.65
CA GLY A 8 14.57 21.83 -4.48
C GLY A 8 15.05 20.42 -4.18
N LEU A 9 16.19 20.24 -3.55
CA LEU A 9 16.83 18.95 -3.28
C LEU A 9 15.91 17.97 -2.56
N ARG A 10 15.00 18.44 -1.69
CA ARG A 10 14.00 17.59 -1.01
C ARG A 10 13.12 16.81 -1.99
N TRP A 11 12.79 17.42 -3.14
CA TRP A 11 11.99 16.75 -4.18
C TRP A 11 12.79 15.66 -4.92
N TRP A 12 14.08 15.84 -5.07
CA TRP A 12 14.97 14.79 -5.59
C TRP A 12 15.09 13.62 -4.62
N MET A 13 15.12 13.89 -3.31
CA MET A 13 15.17 12.83 -2.29
C MET A 13 13.89 12.01 -2.26
N VAL A 14 12.72 12.64 -2.34
CA VAL A 14 11.47 11.88 -2.44
C VAL A 14 11.34 11.17 -3.78
N GLY A 15 11.83 11.76 -4.87
CA GLY A 15 11.87 11.12 -6.19
C GLY A 15 12.76 9.86 -6.19
N LEU A 16 13.92 9.91 -5.55
CA LEU A 16 14.78 8.75 -5.35
C LEU A 16 14.09 7.66 -4.53
N PHE A 17 13.39 8.03 -3.47
CA PHE A 17 12.61 7.10 -2.66
C PHE A 17 11.42 6.50 -3.45
N THR A 18 10.74 7.32 -4.26
CA THR A 18 9.65 6.87 -5.15
C THR A 18 10.13 5.80 -6.13
N MET A 19 11.35 5.94 -6.69
CA MET A 19 11.95 4.88 -7.52
C MET A 19 12.13 3.57 -6.73
N GLY A 20 12.55 3.63 -5.46
CA GLY A 20 12.60 2.47 -4.57
C GLY A 20 11.22 1.85 -4.36
N THR A 21 10.18 2.67 -4.22
CA THR A 21 8.79 2.20 -4.08
C THR A 21 8.30 1.52 -5.37
N VAL A 22 8.64 2.08 -6.54
CA VAL A 22 8.34 1.44 -7.84
C VAL A 22 8.94 0.04 -7.91
N LEU A 23 10.22 -0.11 -7.56
CA LEU A 23 10.90 -1.41 -7.57
C LEU A 23 10.33 -2.37 -6.53
N ASN A 24 9.97 -1.88 -5.34
CA ASN A 24 9.32 -2.66 -4.30
C ASN A 24 8.01 -3.30 -4.80
N TYR A 25 7.15 -2.50 -5.44
CA TYR A 25 5.87 -3.01 -5.97
C TYR A 25 6.04 -3.86 -7.23
N LEU A 26 7.06 -3.59 -8.05
CA LEU A 26 7.42 -4.44 -9.18
C LEU A 26 7.85 -5.84 -8.70
N THR A 27 8.75 -5.92 -7.71
CA THR A 27 9.21 -7.20 -7.16
C THR A 27 8.08 -7.96 -6.45
N ARG A 28 7.20 -7.23 -5.77
CA ARG A 28 6.00 -7.78 -5.15
C ARG A 28 5.09 -8.48 -6.16
N ALA A 29 4.82 -7.83 -7.28
CA ALA A 29 3.94 -8.34 -8.32
C ALA A 29 4.60 -9.44 -9.19
N ALA A 30 5.93 -9.60 -9.16
CA ALA A 30 6.63 -10.55 -10.01
C ALA A 30 6.10 -11.99 -9.85
N LEU A 31 5.79 -12.44 -8.62
CA LEU A 31 5.26 -13.78 -8.40
C LEU A 31 3.86 -13.93 -9.03
N SER A 32 2.98 -12.96 -8.88
CA SER A 32 1.61 -13.09 -9.39
C SER A 32 1.59 -13.16 -10.91
N VAL A 33 2.44 -12.37 -11.59
CA VAL A 33 2.59 -12.42 -13.06
C VAL A 33 3.23 -13.74 -13.51
N ALA A 34 4.22 -14.24 -12.76
CA ALA A 34 4.89 -15.50 -13.06
C ALA A 34 4.09 -16.76 -12.60
N ALA A 35 3.07 -16.60 -11.75
CA ALA A 35 2.33 -17.70 -11.14
C ALA A 35 1.83 -18.74 -12.14
N PRO A 36 1.20 -18.38 -13.28
CA PRO A 36 0.75 -19.37 -14.26
C PRO A 36 1.88 -20.22 -14.83
N THR A 37 3.07 -19.63 -15.00
CA THR A 37 4.25 -20.35 -15.50
C THR A 37 4.86 -21.23 -14.41
N ILE A 38 4.97 -20.71 -13.18
CA ILE A 38 5.53 -21.44 -12.03
C ILE A 38 4.66 -22.65 -11.66
N THR A 39 3.33 -22.50 -11.68
CA THR A 39 2.41 -23.61 -11.39
C THR A 39 2.60 -24.78 -12.36
N LYS A 40 2.90 -24.49 -13.63
CA LYS A 40 3.18 -25.53 -14.64
C LYS A 40 4.59 -26.13 -14.49
N ASP A 41 5.61 -25.32 -14.24
CA ASP A 41 7.01 -25.74 -14.25
C ASP A 41 7.42 -26.45 -12.94
N VAL A 42 6.96 -25.93 -11.80
CA VAL A 42 7.33 -26.45 -10.45
C VAL A 42 6.25 -27.39 -9.89
N GLY A 43 5.08 -27.44 -10.50
CA GLY A 43 3.97 -28.26 -10.02
C GLY A 43 3.30 -27.72 -8.76
N VAL A 44 3.33 -26.39 -8.56
CA VAL A 44 2.69 -25.72 -7.40
C VAL A 44 1.18 -25.77 -7.56
N THR A 45 0.47 -26.35 -6.59
CA THR A 45 -1.00 -26.36 -6.57
C THR A 45 -1.55 -24.97 -6.20
N THR A 46 -2.83 -24.74 -6.49
CA THR A 46 -3.49 -23.48 -6.14
C THR A 46 -3.55 -23.26 -4.61
N GLU A 47 -3.73 -24.35 -3.86
CA GLU A 47 -3.65 -24.31 -2.38
C GLU A 47 -2.25 -23.88 -1.91
N GLN A 48 -1.21 -24.49 -2.47
CA GLN A 48 0.18 -24.13 -2.15
C GLN A 48 0.51 -22.67 -2.53
N TYR A 49 -0.05 -22.18 -3.65
CA TYR A 49 0.06 -20.77 -4.02
C TYR A 49 -0.63 -19.86 -2.99
N GLY A 50 -1.78 -20.29 -2.47
CA GLY A 50 -2.45 -19.61 -1.36
C GLY A 50 -1.57 -19.50 -0.11
N TRP A 51 -0.88 -20.58 0.27
CA TRP A 51 0.10 -20.54 1.36
C TRP A 51 1.26 -19.59 1.06
N ILE A 52 1.85 -19.62 -0.12
CA ILE A 52 2.95 -18.75 -0.55
C ILE A 52 2.56 -17.27 -0.38
N THR A 53 1.37 -16.89 -0.83
CA THR A 53 0.87 -15.52 -0.73
C THR A 53 0.48 -15.13 0.70
N THR A 54 -0.03 -16.08 1.48
CA THR A 54 -0.34 -15.88 2.90
C THR A 54 0.93 -15.61 3.72
N PHE A 55 2.01 -16.36 3.51
CA PHE A 55 3.30 -16.11 4.16
C PHE A 55 3.84 -14.72 3.87
N PHE A 56 3.65 -14.23 2.65
CA PHE A 56 4.00 -12.86 2.28
C PHE A 56 3.23 -11.82 3.11
N GLN A 57 1.92 -11.99 3.27
CA GLN A 57 1.09 -11.09 4.06
C GLN A 57 1.44 -11.12 5.54
N ILE A 58 1.76 -12.29 6.09
CA ILE A 58 2.28 -12.41 7.47
C ILE A 58 3.56 -11.61 7.63
N GLY A 59 4.48 -11.70 6.65
CA GLY A 59 5.69 -10.88 6.63
C GLY A 59 5.38 -9.37 6.65
N LEU A 60 4.44 -8.91 5.82
CA LEU A 60 4.03 -7.49 5.78
C LEU A 60 3.44 -6.99 7.11
N MET A 61 2.80 -7.85 7.89
CA MET A 61 2.26 -7.49 9.20
C MET A 61 3.35 -7.10 10.21
N MET A 62 4.62 -7.45 9.96
CA MET A 62 5.76 -7.10 10.80
C MET A 62 6.26 -5.65 10.62
N SER A 63 5.56 -4.83 9.84
CA SER A 63 5.88 -3.42 9.58
C SER A 63 6.21 -2.58 10.84
N PRO A 64 5.54 -2.75 12.01
CA PRO A 64 5.93 -2.04 13.23
C PRO A 64 7.37 -2.34 13.70
N ILE A 65 7.86 -3.57 13.50
CA ILE A 65 9.24 -3.95 13.84
C ILE A 65 10.23 -3.23 12.92
N CYS A 66 9.94 -3.18 11.61
CA CYS A 66 10.76 -2.46 10.64
C CYS A 66 10.83 -0.97 10.96
N GLY A 67 9.71 -0.35 11.34
CA GLY A 67 9.66 1.04 11.78
C GLY A 67 10.56 1.30 12.99
N TYR A 68 10.53 0.41 13.99
CA TYR A 68 11.39 0.49 15.16
C TYR A 68 12.89 0.38 14.79
N VAL A 69 13.25 -0.56 13.93
CA VAL A 69 14.62 -0.69 13.43
C VAL A 69 15.08 0.59 12.71
N LEU A 70 14.23 1.15 11.82
CA LEU A 70 14.50 2.41 11.12
C LEU A 70 14.72 3.58 12.09
N ASP A 71 14.03 3.60 13.22
CA ASP A 71 14.22 4.65 14.23
C ASP A 71 15.56 4.53 14.97
N ILE A 72 16.06 3.32 15.16
CA ILE A 72 17.35 3.08 15.82
C ILE A 72 18.52 3.37 14.89
N ILE A 73 18.53 2.80 13.69
CA ILE A 73 19.70 2.84 12.79
C ILE A 73 19.65 3.98 11.76
N GLY A 74 18.53 4.72 11.72
CA GLY A 74 18.31 5.83 10.82
C GLY A 74 17.84 5.41 9.41
N LEU A 75 17.24 6.37 8.70
CA LEU A 75 16.58 6.10 7.43
C LEU A 75 17.55 5.63 6.33
N LYS A 76 18.74 6.26 6.20
CA LYS A 76 19.70 5.92 5.13
C LYS A 76 20.11 4.46 5.16
N VAL A 77 20.59 4.00 6.30
CA VAL A 77 21.14 2.63 6.47
C VAL A 77 19.98 1.64 6.61
N GLY A 78 18.94 1.98 7.37
CA GLY A 78 17.82 1.10 7.64
C GLY A 78 17.05 0.76 6.37
N PHE A 79 16.72 1.75 5.54
CA PHE A 79 16.04 1.49 4.28
C PHE A 79 16.93 0.73 3.29
N ALA A 80 18.24 1.08 3.20
CA ALA A 80 19.19 0.33 2.38
C ALA A 80 19.28 -1.14 2.76
N LEU A 81 19.33 -1.45 4.08
CA LEU A 81 19.38 -2.83 4.59
C LEU A 81 18.14 -3.62 4.16
N PHE A 82 16.95 -3.08 4.40
CA PHE A 82 15.71 -3.73 4.00
C PHE A 82 15.59 -3.84 2.48
N ALA A 83 15.98 -2.79 1.73
CA ALA A 83 15.98 -2.80 0.27
C ALA A 83 16.95 -3.87 -0.29
N ALA A 84 18.13 -3.99 0.25
CA ALA A 84 19.06 -5.05 -0.11
C ALA A 84 18.48 -6.45 0.22
N ALA A 85 17.87 -6.60 1.40
CA ALA A 85 17.27 -7.85 1.81
C ALA A 85 16.16 -8.29 0.84
N TRP A 86 15.15 -7.45 0.55
CA TRP A 86 14.10 -7.87 -0.40
C TRP A 86 14.63 -8.09 -1.81
N SER A 87 15.65 -7.33 -2.25
CA SER A 87 16.26 -7.49 -3.57
C SER A 87 16.96 -8.85 -3.72
N VAL A 88 17.77 -9.23 -2.72
CA VAL A 88 18.46 -10.53 -2.69
C VAL A 88 17.45 -11.68 -2.57
N ILE A 89 16.43 -11.54 -1.71
CA ILE A 89 15.36 -12.53 -1.58
C ILE A 89 14.58 -12.67 -2.89
N THR A 90 14.33 -11.57 -3.61
CA THR A 90 13.70 -11.62 -4.94
C THR A 90 14.54 -12.45 -5.90
N MET A 91 15.84 -12.22 -5.96
CA MET A 91 16.75 -13.04 -6.81
C MET A 91 16.72 -14.51 -6.39
N ALA A 92 16.69 -14.81 -5.08
CA ALA A 92 16.65 -16.16 -4.55
C ALA A 92 15.38 -16.95 -4.98
N HIS A 93 14.27 -16.28 -5.32
CA HIS A 93 13.10 -16.96 -5.91
C HIS A 93 13.44 -17.69 -7.22
N GLY A 94 14.43 -17.22 -7.98
CA GLY A 94 14.91 -17.92 -9.18
C GLY A 94 15.53 -19.29 -8.91
N LEU A 95 15.93 -19.58 -7.66
CA LEU A 95 16.51 -20.85 -7.23
C LEU A 95 15.45 -21.79 -6.61
N ALA A 96 14.22 -21.33 -6.42
CA ALA A 96 13.18 -22.12 -5.78
C ALA A 96 12.68 -23.26 -6.71
N ASN A 97 12.62 -24.48 -6.16
CA ASN A 97 12.19 -25.68 -6.87
C ASN A 97 10.99 -26.38 -6.22
N ASN A 98 10.47 -25.83 -5.13
CA ASN A 98 9.30 -26.33 -4.43
C ASN A 98 8.54 -25.18 -3.77
N TRP A 99 7.26 -25.42 -3.46
CA TRP A 99 6.39 -24.41 -2.89
C TRP A 99 6.78 -23.93 -1.50
N GLN A 100 7.42 -24.79 -0.68
CA GLN A 100 7.88 -24.41 0.68
C GLN A 100 8.97 -23.35 0.59
N THR A 101 9.93 -23.53 -0.32
CA THR A 101 10.97 -22.51 -0.56
C THR A 101 10.36 -21.17 -0.99
N PHE A 102 9.39 -21.20 -1.91
CA PHE A 102 8.65 -19.98 -2.28
C PHE A 102 7.96 -19.35 -1.07
N ALA A 103 7.29 -20.13 -0.23
CA ALA A 103 6.57 -19.62 0.94
C ALA A 103 7.50 -18.90 1.92
N TRP A 104 8.64 -19.54 2.28
CA TRP A 104 9.61 -18.93 3.17
C TRP A 104 10.25 -17.67 2.58
N LEU A 105 10.67 -17.72 1.31
CA LEU A 105 11.22 -16.56 0.63
C LEU A 105 10.21 -15.41 0.59
N ARG A 106 8.93 -15.69 0.33
CA ARG A 106 7.86 -14.70 0.36
C ARG A 106 7.62 -14.13 1.75
N GLY A 107 7.67 -14.93 2.79
CA GLY A 107 7.54 -14.47 4.17
C GLY A 107 8.65 -13.48 4.54
N PHE A 108 9.91 -13.85 4.29
CA PHE A 108 11.06 -12.97 4.52
C PHE A 108 11.05 -11.73 3.62
N MET A 109 10.63 -11.87 2.36
CA MET A 109 10.46 -10.74 1.45
C MET A 109 9.39 -9.77 1.97
N GLY A 110 8.23 -10.27 2.38
CA GLY A 110 7.17 -9.47 2.97
C GLY A 110 7.64 -8.71 4.21
N PHE A 111 8.42 -9.35 5.09
CA PHE A 111 9.03 -8.68 6.23
C PHE A 111 9.95 -7.53 5.78
N ALA A 112 10.86 -7.75 4.85
CA ALA A 112 11.77 -6.71 4.37
C ALA A 112 11.01 -5.57 3.66
N GLU A 113 10.04 -5.89 2.80
CA GLU A 113 9.22 -4.93 2.06
C GLU A 113 8.30 -4.11 2.96
N SER A 114 7.92 -4.63 4.12
CA SER A 114 7.07 -3.92 5.09
C SER A 114 7.71 -2.64 5.63
N SER A 115 9.02 -2.48 5.47
CA SER A 115 9.79 -1.28 5.82
C SER A 115 9.50 -0.07 4.93
N ALA A 116 9.01 -0.28 3.71
CA ALA A 116 8.86 0.79 2.72
C ALA A 116 7.92 1.90 3.20
N HIS A 117 6.77 1.54 3.79
CA HIS A 117 5.80 2.53 4.26
C HIS A 117 6.32 3.37 5.45
N PRO A 118 6.87 2.78 6.55
CA PRO A 118 7.52 3.56 7.61
C PRO A 118 8.67 4.43 7.10
N SER A 119 9.46 3.94 6.14
CA SER A 119 10.56 4.71 5.54
C SER A 119 10.07 5.94 4.80
N GLY A 120 8.98 5.83 4.02
CA GLY A 120 8.37 6.96 3.31
C GLY A 120 7.84 8.03 4.27
N MET A 121 7.17 7.61 5.35
CA MET A 121 6.71 8.53 6.40
C MET A 121 7.89 9.24 7.09
N LYS A 122 8.95 8.50 7.41
CA LYS A 122 10.16 9.05 8.03
C LYS A 122 10.86 10.03 7.10
N LEU A 123 11.01 9.70 5.81
CA LEU A 123 11.56 10.61 4.80
C LEU A 123 10.74 11.90 4.71
N ALA A 124 9.42 11.80 4.61
CA ALA A 124 8.55 12.98 4.57
C ALA A 124 8.67 13.85 5.83
N SER A 125 8.84 13.24 7.00
CA SER A 125 9.00 13.97 8.26
C SER A 125 10.38 14.64 8.40
N GLU A 126 11.43 14.04 7.87
CA GLU A 126 12.80 14.55 7.95
C GLU A 126 13.07 15.65 6.92
N TRP A 127 12.57 15.50 5.68
CA TRP A 127 12.91 16.35 4.54
C TRP A 127 11.89 17.43 4.21
N PHE A 128 10.65 17.35 4.73
CA PHE A 128 9.58 18.26 4.35
C PHE A 128 8.99 19.01 5.53
N PRO A 129 8.73 20.32 5.37
CA PRO A 129 7.91 21.07 6.32
C PRO A 129 6.50 20.48 6.37
N ALA A 130 5.81 20.62 7.49
CA ALA A 130 4.49 20.00 7.73
C ALA A 130 3.47 20.24 6.61
N LYS A 131 3.43 21.46 6.06
CA LYS A 131 2.53 21.83 4.96
C LYS A 131 2.77 21.06 3.65
N GLU A 132 4.00 20.59 3.41
CA GLU A 132 4.39 19.90 2.17
C GLU A 132 4.46 18.38 2.34
N ARG A 133 4.39 17.84 3.58
CA ARG A 133 4.48 16.39 3.87
C ARG A 133 3.40 15.56 3.17
N GLY A 134 2.17 16.10 3.08
CA GLY A 134 1.09 15.44 2.37
C GLY A 134 1.39 15.24 0.89
N LEU A 135 2.00 16.24 0.25
CA LEU A 135 2.39 16.15 -1.16
C LEU A 135 3.55 15.17 -1.36
N ALA A 136 4.53 15.17 -0.45
CA ALA A 136 5.62 14.18 -0.47
C ALA A 136 5.09 12.75 -0.29
N GLY A 137 4.11 12.57 0.63
CA GLY A 137 3.40 11.31 0.83
C GLY A 137 2.67 10.84 -0.43
N GLY A 138 1.95 11.75 -1.10
CA GLY A 138 1.29 11.47 -2.37
C GLY A 138 2.29 11.02 -3.45
N LEU A 139 3.43 11.70 -3.55
CA LEU A 139 4.42 11.40 -4.58
C LEU A 139 5.04 10.00 -4.42
N TYR A 140 5.41 9.59 -3.20
CA TYR A 140 5.94 8.23 -3.05
C TYR A 140 4.85 7.15 -3.19
N ASN A 141 3.59 7.45 -2.88
CA ASN A 141 2.48 6.51 -3.13
C ASN A 141 2.21 6.29 -4.62
N VAL A 142 2.43 7.30 -5.48
CA VAL A 142 2.42 7.12 -6.94
C VAL A 142 3.40 6.04 -7.37
N GLY A 143 4.54 5.89 -6.67
CA GLY A 143 5.48 4.81 -6.93
C GLY A 143 4.88 3.41 -6.79
N ALA A 144 3.94 3.21 -5.85
CA ALA A 144 3.24 1.93 -5.67
C ALA A 144 2.39 1.56 -6.90
N SER A 145 1.62 2.52 -7.39
CA SER A 145 0.77 2.33 -8.57
C SER A 145 1.59 2.13 -9.83
N VAL A 146 2.59 2.99 -10.05
CA VAL A 146 3.51 2.86 -11.21
C VAL A 146 4.23 1.50 -11.17
N GLY A 147 4.73 1.07 -9.99
CA GLY A 147 5.37 -0.22 -9.82
C GLY A 147 4.46 -1.39 -10.18
N SER A 148 3.21 -1.36 -9.72
CA SER A 148 2.19 -2.37 -10.03
C SER A 148 1.81 -2.38 -11.51
N MET A 149 1.68 -1.21 -12.13
CA MET A 149 1.34 -1.07 -13.56
C MET A 149 2.45 -1.60 -14.46
N VAL A 150 3.71 -1.25 -14.20
CA VAL A 150 4.82 -1.68 -15.06
C VAL A 150 5.24 -3.12 -14.79
N ALA A 151 4.86 -3.71 -13.66
CA ALA A 151 5.24 -5.06 -13.30
C ALA A 151 4.73 -6.10 -14.31
N ALA A 152 3.44 -6.04 -14.68
CA ALA A 152 2.84 -7.01 -15.58
C ALA A 152 3.55 -7.06 -16.94
N PRO A 153 3.73 -5.95 -17.68
CA PRO A 153 4.42 -5.97 -18.96
C PRO A 153 5.92 -6.30 -18.83
N LEU A 154 6.63 -5.77 -17.82
CA LEU A 154 8.07 -6.00 -17.71
C LEU A 154 8.40 -7.44 -17.31
N ILE A 155 7.69 -7.98 -16.32
CA ILE A 155 7.91 -9.36 -15.86
C ILE A 155 7.47 -10.36 -16.94
N ALA A 156 6.32 -10.14 -17.59
CA ALA A 156 5.87 -10.98 -18.69
C ALA A 156 6.86 -10.97 -19.86
N LEU A 157 7.38 -9.80 -20.24
CA LEU A 157 8.42 -9.69 -21.28
C LEU A 157 9.69 -10.47 -20.89
N ALA A 158 10.15 -10.33 -19.65
CA ALA A 158 11.32 -11.07 -19.17
C ALA A 158 11.10 -12.60 -19.20
N ILE A 159 9.89 -13.07 -18.87
CA ILE A 159 9.52 -14.49 -18.95
C ILE A 159 9.48 -14.96 -20.41
N LEU A 160 8.91 -14.18 -21.32
CA LEU A 160 8.78 -14.53 -22.75
C LEU A 160 10.14 -14.56 -23.46
N VAL A 161 11.06 -13.64 -23.13
CA VAL A 161 12.38 -13.56 -23.74
C VAL A 161 13.35 -14.59 -23.16
N TYR A 162 13.23 -14.86 -21.87
CA TYR A 162 14.14 -15.76 -21.14
C TYR A 162 13.36 -16.89 -20.48
N ASN A 163 13.06 -16.73 -19.17
CA ASN A 163 12.26 -17.64 -18.35
C ASN A 163 11.89 -16.92 -17.04
N TRP A 164 10.98 -17.53 -16.27
CA TRP A 164 10.53 -16.97 -15.00
C TRP A 164 11.64 -16.83 -13.94
N ARG A 165 12.61 -17.75 -13.92
CA ARG A 165 13.73 -17.70 -12.95
C ARG A 165 14.58 -16.46 -13.17
N LEU A 166 14.94 -16.20 -14.41
CA LEU A 166 15.76 -15.03 -14.78
C LEU A 166 14.98 -13.73 -14.60
N ALA A 167 13.65 -13.73 -14.78
CA ALA A 167 12.81 -12.56 -14.49
C ALA A 167 12.93 -12.12 -13.02
N PHE A 168 12.95 -13.05 -12.06
CA PHE A 168 13.19 -12.74 -10.65
C PHE A 168 14.62 -12.23 -10.40
N VAL A 169 15.61 -12.81 -11.06
CA VAL A 169 17.00 -12.35 -10.93
C VAL A 169 17.15 -10.93 -11.46
N ILE A 170 16.58 -10.62 -12.62
CA ILE A 170 16.62 -9.26 -13.21
C ILE A 170 15.92 -8.25 -12.29
N ALA A 171 14.72 -8.59 -11.80
CA ALA A 171 13.97 -7.72 -10.92
C ALA A 171 14.72 -7.44 -9.60
N GLY A 172 15.31 -8.47 -8.99
CA GLY A 172 16.10 -8.31 -7.78
C GLY A 172 17.41 -7.55 -8.02
N ALA A 173 18.09 -7.78 -9.16
CA ALA A 173 19.31 -7.06 -9.53
C ALA A 173 19.03 -5.55 -9.71
N ALA A 174 17.90 -5.18 -10.31
CA ALA A 174 17.48 -3.78 -10.39
C ALA A 174 17.33 -3.15 -8.98
N GLY A 175 16.81 -3.92 -8.02
CA GLY A 175 16.74 -3.49 -6.62
C GLY A 175 18.13 -3.31 -5.97
N VAL A 176 19.09 -4.18 -6.25
CA VAL A 176 20.49 -4.03 -5.77
C VAL A 176 21.13 -2.76 -6.36
N VAL A 177 20.95 -2.50 -7.64
CA VAL A 177 21.41 -1.25 -8.29
C VAL A 177 20.79 -0.04 -7.60
N PHE A 178 19.49 -0.09 -7.30
CA PHE A 178 18.83 0.97 -6.56
C PHE A 178 19.44 1.20 -5.17
N VAL A 179 19.77 0.13 -4.42
CA VAL A 179 20.42 0.25 -3.10
C VAL A 179 21.75 1.00 -3.20
N ILE A 180 22.53 0.71 -4.22
CA ILE A 180 23.80 1.42 -4.47
C ILE A 180 23.54 2.91 -4.74
N LEU A 181 22.57 3.23 -5.60
CA LEU A 181 22.19 4.62 -5.87
C LEU A 181 21.67 5.33 -4.60
N TRP A 182 20.86 4.63 -3.82
CA TRP A 182 20.37 5.16 -2.54
C TRP A 182 21.51 5.49 -1.57
N LEU A 183 22.45 4.60 -1.38
CA LEU A 183 23.58 4.82 -0.48
C LEU A 183 24.49 5.97 -0.94
N ILE A 184 24.65 6.16 -2.24
CA ILE A 184 25.45 7.24 -2.82
C ILE A 184 24.74 8.58 -2.68
N PHE A 185 23.49 8.66 -3.09
CA PHE A 185 22.79 9.95 -3.25
C PHE A 185 21.99 10.38 -2.02
N PHE A 186 21.43 9.44 -1.26
CA PHE A 186 20.63 9.81 -0.10
C PHE A 186 21.49 10.14 1.11
N HIS A 187 21.19 11.31 1.72
CA HIS A 187 21.73 11.71 3.01
C HIS A 187 20.61 12.38 3.82
N SER A 188 20.78 12.48 5.14
CA SER A 188 19.88 13.28 5.98
C SER A 188 20.02 14.77 5.67
N PRO A 189 18.99 15.61 5.91
CA PRO A 189 19.06 17.06 5.67
C PRO A 189 20.24 17.73 6.36
N ASP A 190 20.59 17.27 7.55
CA ASP A 190 21.68 17.86 8.35
C ASP A 190 23.06 17.57 7.75
N ARG A 191 23.22 16.51 6.99
CA ARG A 191 24.51 16.03 6.45
C ARG A 191 24.61 16.11 4.93
N HIS A 192 23.56 16.55 4.23
CA HIS A 192 23.58 16.57 2.77
C HIS A 192 24.44 17.70 2.23
N PRO A 193 25.53 17.42 1.47
CA PRO A 193 26.50 18.43 1.06
C PRO A 193 25.95 19.43 0.04
N ALA A 194 24.94 19.05 -0.74
CA ALA A 194 24.33 19.90 -1.78
C ALA A 194 23.03 20.58 -1.32
N LEU A 195 22.65 20.51 -0.03
CA LEU A 195 21.48 21.20 0.48
C LEU A 195 21.82 22.67 0.72
N SER A 196 21.03 23.58 0.10
CA SER A 196 21.19 25.04 0.32
C SER A 196 20.79 25.45 1.72
N ASP A 197 21.42 26.50 2.26
CA ASP A 197 21.10 27.01 3.59
C ASP A 197 19.65 27.50 3.66
N ALA A 198 19.14 28.14 2.61
CA ALA A 198 17.74 28.56 2.52
C ALA A 198 16.74 27.39 2.61
N GLU A 199 17.06 26.27 1.96
CA GLU A 199 16.21 25.07 2.01
C GLU A 199 16.33 24.36 3.37
N ARG A 200 17.52 24.36 3.96
CA ARG A 200 17.77 23.86 5.32
C ARG A 200 16.94 24.63 6.35
N THR A 201 16.95 25.97 6.27
CA THR A 201 16.12 26.83 7.12
C THR A 201 14.64 26.56 6.93
N LYS A 202 14.18 26.45 5.67
CA LYS A 202 12.79 26.12 5.36
C LYS A 202 12.33 24.77 5.97
N ILE A 203 13.20 23.76 5.93
CA ILE A 203 12.93 22.45 6.54
C ILE A 203 12.88 22.57 8.07
N ALA A 204 13.82 23.33 8.66
CA ALA A 204 13.91 23.50 10.11
C ALA A 204 12.74 24.30 10.69
N GLU A 205 12.39 25.44 10.08
CA GLU A 205 11.27 26.29 10.49
C GLU A 205 9.90 25.61 10.29
N GLY A 206 9.79 24.74 9.30
CA GLY A 206 8.59 23.97 9.05
C GLY A 206 8.44 22.73 9.96
N LYS A 207 9.42 22.45 10.82
CA LYS A 207 9.29 21.46 11.90
C LYS A 207 8.47 22.09 13.01
N GLU A 208 7.20 21.78 13.04
CA GLU A 208 6.23 22.33 13.98
C GLU A 208 6.68 22.13 15.44
N ALA A 209 6.80 23.24 16.19
CA ALA A 209 7.09 23.24 17.63
C ALA A 209 5.98 22.54 18.46
N HIS A 210 4.77 22.37 17.91
CA HIS A 210 3.66 21.66 18.58
C HIS A 210 3.53 20.19 18.18
N LEU A 211 4.39 19.64 17.30
CA LEU A 211 4.72 18.23 17.24
C LEU A 211 5.69 17.82 18.38
N VAL A 212 6.09 18.78 19.22
CA VAL A 212 6.58 18.46 20.56
C VAL A 212 5.44 17.72 21.23
N SER A 213 5.48 16.38 21.05
CA SER A 213 4.70 15.49 21.87
C SER A 213 4.91 15.94 23.31
N ASP A 214 3.89 15.80 24.14
CA ASP A 214 3.99 15.92 25.59
C ASP A 214 4.97 14.88 26.20
N GLY A 215 5.95 14.39 25.41
CA GLY A 215 6.96 13.39 25.74
C GLY A 215 6.38 11.98 25.95
N ARG A 216 5.06 11.80 25.88
CA ARG A 216 4.41 10.51 26.08
C ARG A 216 4.23 9.80 24.75
N ARG A 217 4.92 8.68 24.56
CA ARG A 217 4.66 7.78 23.44
C ARG A 217 3.22 7.27 23.55
N PRO A 218 2.44 7.27 22.44
CA PRO A 218 1.10 6.73 22.46
C PRO A 218 1.17 5.24 22.83
N SER A 219 0.37 4.83 23.80
CA SER A 219 0.29 3.43 24.20
C SER A 219 -0.59 2.68 23.19
N MET A 220 -0.07 1.66 22.52
CA MET A 220 -0.85 0.77 21.64
C MET A 220 -2.12 0.27 22.33
N SER A 221 -2.02 -0.10 23.61
CA SER A 221 -3.15 -0.55 24.42
C SER A 221 -4.25 0.51 24.53
N LYS A 222 -3.90 1.80 24.63
CA LYS A 222 -4.91 2.88 24.66
C LYS A 222 -5.59 3.04 23.32
N VAL A 223 -4.86 2.91 22.20
CA VAL A 223 -5.43 2.97 20.85
C VAL A 223 -6.40 1.83 20.63
N LEU A 224 -6.02 0.60 20.95
CA LEU A 224 -6.87 -0.59 20.82
C LEU A 224 -8.17 -0.53 21.63
N ARG A 225 -8.21 0.22 22.72
CA ARG A 225 -9.43 0.44 23.51
C ARG A 225 -10.35 1.52 22.95
N GLN A 226 -9.91 2.29 21.96
CA GLN A 226 -10.73 3.37 21.39
C GLN A 226 -11.71 2.81 20.35
N ARG A 227 -12.98 3.13 20.49
CA ARG A 227 -14.05 2.72 19.57
C ARG A 227 -13.79 3.17 18.13
N ASN A 228 -13.28 4.40 17.94
CA ASN A 228 -12.95 4.95 16.63
C ASN A 228 -11.84 4.16 15.92
N PHE A 229 -10.92 3.52 16.69
CA PHE A 229 -9.91 2.64 16.11
C PHE A 229 -10.55 1.46 15.37
N TRP A 230 -11.47 0.75 16.02
CA TRP A 230 -12.19 -0.37 15.42
C TRP A 230 -13.10 0.07 14.29
N GLY A 231 -13.62 1.32 14.35
CA GLY A 231 -14.35 1.95 13.25
C GLY A 231 -13.50 2.18 11.99
N ILE A 232 -12.16 2.19 12.08
CA ILE A 232 -11.22 2.26 10.95
C ILE A 232 -10.66 0.87 10.63
N ALA A 233 -10.27 0.10 11.65
CA ALA A 233 -9.56 -1.17 11.49
C ALA A 233 -10.43 -2.27 10.85
N ILE A 234 -11.71 -2.37 11.26
CA ILE A 234 -12.63 -3.38 10.72
C ILE A 234 -12.96 -3.09 9.24
N PRO A 235 -13.34 -1.86 8.83
CA PRO A 235 -13.51 -1.56 7.41
C PRO A 235 -12.26 -1.86 6.58
N ARG A 236 -11.06 -1.60 7.08
CA ARG A 236 -9.83 -1.98 6.39
C ARG A 236 -9.64 -3.49 6.28
N PHE A 237 -9.90 -4.22 7.36
CA PHE A 237 -9.86 -5.69 7.36
C PHE A 237 -10.80 -6.28 6.28
N LEU A 238 -11.97 -5.68 6.09
CA LEU A 238 -12.98 -6.13 5.12
C LEU A 238 -12.66 -5.68 3.68
N ALA A 239 -12.06 -4.51 3.50
CA ALA A 239 -11.81 -3.91 2.19
C ALA A 239 -10.48 -4.35 1.55
N ASP A 240 -9.40 -4.44 2.34
CA ASP A 240 -8.05 -4.71 1.82
C ASP A 240 -7.92 -6.07 1.09
N PRO A 241 -8.74 -7.14 1.37
CA PRO A 241 -8.81 -8.36 0.55
C PRO A 241 -9.01 -8.11 -0.95
N THR A 242 -9.76 -7.08 -1.34
CA THR A 242 -9.92 -6.70 -2.75
C THR A 242 -8.57 -6.36 -3.38
N TRP A 243 -7.77 -5.51 -2.72
CA TRP A 243 -6.43 -5.17 -3.19
C TRP A 243 -5.51 -6.39 -3.29
N GLY A 244 -5.54 -7.24 -2.26
CA GLY A 244 -4.81 -8.50 -2.26
C GLY A 244 -5.21 -9.42 -3.41
N THR A 245 -6.49 -9.55 -3.70
CA THR A 245 -6.99 -10.36 -4.82
C THR A 245 -6.54 -9.80 -6.16
N LEU A 246 -6.67 -8.49 -6.38
CA LEU A 246 -6.20 -7.84 -7.62
C LEU A 246 -4.70 -8.03 -7.81
N ALA A 247 -3.90 -7.88 -6.75
CA ALA A 247 -2.45 -7.95 -6.84
C ALA A 247 -1.89 -9.38 -6.95
N LEU A 248 -2.54 -10.36 -6.30
CA LEU A 248 -1.98 -11.69 -6.13
C LEU A 248 -2.66 -12.76 -7.00
N TRP A 249 -3.97 -12.61 -7.25
CA TRP A 249 -4.77 -13.67 -7.84
C TRP A 249 -5.27 -13.39 -9.26
N VAL A 250 -5.41 -12.12 -9.67
CA VAL A 250 -5.98 -11.78 -10.99
C VAL A 250 -5.19 -12.39 -12.16
N PRO A 251 -3.84 -12.38 -12.21
CA PRO A 251 -3.13 -13.04 -13.31
C PRO A 251 -3.42 -14.54 -13.41
N LEU A 252 -3.49 -15.22 -12.26
CA LEU A 252 -3.80 -16.66 -12.20
C LEU A 252 -5.26 -16.94 -12.61
N TYR A 253 -6.21 -16.13 -12.13
CA TYR A 253 -7.62 -16.20 -12.52
C TYR A 253 -7.80 -16.01 -14.03
N LEU A 254 -7.17 -14.99 -14.61
CA LEU A 254 -7.27 -14.72 -16.05
C LEU A 254 -6.72 -15.88 -16.88
N THR A 255 -5.62 -16.51 -16.44
CA THR A 255 -5.06 -17.68 -17.13
C THR A 255 -5.94 -18.91 -16.95
N MET A 256 -6.30 -19.26 -15.73
CA MET A 256 -6.95 -20.54 -15.44
C MET A 256 -8.44 -20.56 -15.82
N THR A 257 -9.12 -19.42 -15.64
CA THR A 257 -10.58 -19.34 -15.84
C THR A 257 -10.97 -18.68 -17.14
N ARG A 258 -10.15 -17.72 -17.63
CA ARG A 258 -10.46 -16.91 -18.82
C ARG A 258 -9.57 -17.24 -20.03
N GLY A 259 -8.61 -18.18 -19.88
CA GLY A 259 -7.78 -18.67 -20.96
C GLY A 259 -6.75 -17.67 -21.49
N PHE A 260 -6.42 -16.63 -20.71
CA PHE A 260 -5.43 -15.62 -21.11
C PHE A 260 -4.04 -16.24 -21.20
N ASP A 261 -3.34 -15.91 -22.27
CA ASP A 261 -1.92 -16.15 -22.39
C ASP A 261 -1.09 -15.06 -21.69
N LEU A 262 0.22 -15.27 -21.61
CA LEU A 262 1.14 -14.33 -20.95
C LEU A 262 1.17 -12.95 -21.62
N LYS A 263 0.95 -12.89 -22.95
CA LYS A 263 0.91 -11.61 -23.70
C LYS A 263 -0.35 -10.82 -23.31
N GLN A 264 -1.48 -11.50 -23.23
CA GLN A 264 -2.75 -10.89 -22.80
C GLN A 264 -2.67 -10.41 -21.34
N ILE A 265 -2.01 -11.17 -20.45
CA ILE A 265 -1.76 -10.72 -19.07
C ILE A 265 -0.92 -9.45 -19.07
N ALA A 266 0.16 -9.39 -19.87
CA ALA A 266 0.98 -8.19 -19.99
C ALA A 266 0.19 -6.96 -20.48
N MET A 267 -0.81 -7.18 -21.34
CA MET A 267 -1.63 -6.11 -21.91
C MET A 267 -2.74 -5.62 -20.99
N PHE A 268 -3.29 -6.47 -20.11
CA PHE A 268 -4.53 -6.18 -19.42
C PHE A 268 -4.47 -6.22 -17.88
N ALA A 269 -3.54 -7.00 -17.27
CA ALA A 269 -3.54 -7.21 -15.82
C ALA A 269 -3.16 -5.95 -15.00
N TRP A 270 -2.63 -4.91 -15.62
CA TRP A 270 -2.30 -3.64 -14.99
C TRP A 270 -3.45 -2.63 -14.98
N LEU A 271 -4.47 -2.82 -15.84
CA LEU A 271 -5.58 -1.88 -15.97
C LEU A 271 -6.37 -1.64 -14.66
N PRO A 272 -6.64 -2.66 -13.80
CA PRO A 272 -7.28 -2.43 -12.52
C PRO A 272 -6.51 -1.47 -11.60
N PHE A 273 -5.17 -1.45 -11.68
CA PHE A 273 -4.33 -0.54 -10.89
C PHE A 273 -4.39 0.89 -11.43
N LEU A 274 -4.46 1.07 -12.75
CA LEU A 274 -4.69 2.39 -13.34
C LEU A 274 -6.06 2.96 -12.93
N ALA A 275 -7.10 2.13 -12.97
CA ALA A 275 -8.43 2.53 -12.50
C ALA A 275 -8.43 2.86 -10.99
N ALA A 276 -7.66 2.12 -10.21
CA ALA A 276 -7.48 2.37 -8.78
C ALA A 276 -6.87 3.76 -8.50
N ASP A 277 -5.91 4.21 -9.31
CA ASP A 277 -5.33 5.56 -9.16
C ASP A 277 -6.37 6.64 -9.39
N ALA A 278 -7.23 6.49 -10.39
CA ALA A 278 -8.37 7.40 -10.58
C ALA A 278 -9.32 7.38 -9.37
N GLY A 279 -9.57 6.20 -8.78
CA GLY A 279 -10.35 6.05 -7.55
C GLY A 279 -9.75 6.76 -6.34
N SER A 280 -8.43 6.74 -6.21
CA SER A 280 -7.72 7.42 -5.12
C SER A 280 -7.89 8.94 -5.15
N MET A 281 -8.07 9.52 -6.33
CA MET A 281 -8.38 10.94 -6.50
C MET A 281 -9.87 11.23 -6.35
N PHE A 282 -10.73 10.30 -6.76
CA PHE A 282 -12.17 10.46 -6.72
C PHE A 282 -12.72 10.53 -5.29
N GLY A 283 -12.24 9.68 -4.37
CA GLY A 283 -12.67 9.70 -2.97
C GLY A 283 -12.57 11.08 -2.29
N PRO A 284 -11.40 11.72 -2.27
CA PRO A 284 -11.24 13.10 -1.77
C PRO A 284 -12.14 14.13 -2.46
N VAL A 285 -12.35 14.01 -3.78
CA VAL A 285 -13.26 14.91 -4.52
C VAL A 285 -14.69 14.79 -4.03
N VAL A 286 -15.17 13.56 -3.79
CA VAL A 286 -16.51 13.31 -3.21
C VAL A 286 -16.61 13.92 -1.81
N VAL A 287 -15.58 13.75 -0.96
CA VAL A 287 -15.57 14.38 0.37
C VAL A 287 -15.68 15.89 0.28
N LEU A 288 -14.88 16.53 -0.57
CA LEU A 288 -14.93 17.99 -0.76
C LEU A 288 -16.27 18.45 -1.30
N TRP A 289 -16.88 17.72 -2.21
CA TRP A 289 -18.19 18.02 -2.78
C TRP A 289 -19.29 17.94 -1.72
N LEU A 290 -19.29 16.93 -0.86
CA LEU A 290 -20.22 16.80 0.26
C LEU A 290 -20.04 17.94 1.28
N GLN A 291 -18.79 18.30 1.60
CA GLN A 291 -18.51 19.42 2.50
C GLN A 291 -19.00 20.76 1.95
N LYS A 292 -18.86 21.02 0.63
CA LYS A 292 -19.41 22.20 -0.02
C LYS A 292 -20.95 22.27 0.07
N ARG A 293 -21.61 21.13 0.28
CA ARG A 293 -23.05 21.02 0.53
C ARG A 293 -23.44 21.10 2.01
N GLY A 294 -22.50 21.44 2.90
CA GLY A 294 -22.74 21.61 4.32
C GLY A 294 -22.66 20.32 5.15
N VAL A 295 -22.21 19.20 4.56
CA VAL A 295 -22.02 17.95 5.30
C VAL A 295 -20.73 18.04 6.14
N GLY A 296 -20.80 17.74 7.43
CA GLY A 296 -19.62 17.71 8.31
C GLY A 296 -18.56 16.72 7.83
N LEU A 297 -17.27 16.99 8.12
CA LEU A 297 -16.12 16.25 7.59
C LEU A 297 -16.25 14.73 7.78
N ILE A 298 -16.56 14.27 8.99
CA ILE A 298 -16.65 12.83 9.30
C ILE A 298 -17.79 12.17 8.53
N ASN A 299 -18.95 12.84 8.40
CA ASN A 299 -20.08 12.33 7.63
C ASN A 299 -19.78 12.35 6.12
N ALA A 300 -19.05 13.35 5.62
CA ALA A 300 -18.58 13.39 4.24
C ALA A 300 -17.63 12.22 3.93
N ARG A 301 -16.72 11.87 4.87
CA ARG A 301 -15.86 10.69 4.78
C ARG A 301 -16.67 9.39 4.75
N ARG A 302 -17.65 9.24 5.67
CA ARG A 302 -18.55 8.09 5.68
C ARG A 302 -19.33 7.97 4.37
N GLY A 303 -19.84 9.07 3.85
CA GLY A 303 -20.57 9.13 2.56
C GLY A 303 -19.69 8.71 1.38
N ALA A 304 -18.44 9.20 1.30
CA ALA A 304 -17.50 8.82 0.26
C ALA A 304 -17.09 7.33 0.36
N PHE A 305 -16.89 6.80 1.58
CA PHE A 305 -16.65 5.36 1.79
C PHE A 305 -17.87 4.54 1.32
N THR A 306 -19.07 4.94 1.72
CA THR A 306 -20.32 4.23 1.33
C THR A 306 -20.50 4.23 -0.19
N LEU A 307 -20.21 5.36 -0.85
CA LEU A 307 -20.24 5.43 -2.32
C LEU A 307 -19.25 4.44 -2.93
N GLY A 308 -18.01 4.38 -2.42
CA GLY A 308 -17.00 3.38 -2.84
C GLY A 308 -17.50 1.95 -2.64
N ALA A 309 -18.12 1.64 -1.48
CA ALA A 309 -18.69 0.35 -1.18
C ALA A 309 -19.84 -0.04 -2.14
N LEU A 310 -20.68 0.92 -2.52
CA LEU A 310 -21.72 0.70 -3.53
C LEU A 310 -21.12 0.48 -4.93
N LEU A 311 -20.09 1.23 -5.29
CA LEU A 311 -19.36 1.03 -6.57
C LEU A 311 -18.60 -0.29 -6.62
N MET A 312 -18.33 -0.93 -5.47
CA MET A 312 -17.71 -2.25 -5.39
C MET A 312 -18.70 -3.38 -5.73
N THR A 313 -20.00 -3.18 -5.52
CA THR A 313 -20.98 -4.28 -5.69
C THR A 313 -20.98 -4.93 -7.09
N PRO A 314 -20.70 -4.25 -8.23
CA PRO A 314 -20.62 -4.94 -9.52
C PRO A 314 -19.48 -5.96 -9.61
N MET A 315 -18.48 -5.90 -8.72
CA MET A 315 -17.41 -6.91 -8.68
C MET A 315 -17.95 -8.33 -8.45
N MET A 316 -19.09 -8.47 -7.80
CA MET A 316 -19.74 -9.76 -7.59
C MET A 316 -20.10 -10.50 -8.91
N PHE A 317 -20.19 -9.76 -10.02
CA PHE A 317 -20.55 -10.33 -11.33
C PHE A 317 -19.33 -10.75 -12.17
N VAL A 318 -18.10 -10.59 -11.69
CA VAL A 318 -16.88 -10.94 -12.44
C VAL A 318 -16.88 -12.38 -12.92
N GLY A 319 -17.37 -13.31 -12.09
CA GLY A 319 -17.46 -14.74 -12.44
C GLY A 319 -18.54 -15.06 -13.46
N PHE A 320 -19.63 -14.29 -13.50
CA PHE A 320 -20.83 -14.57 -14.29
C PHE A 320 -20.83 -13.99 -15.71
N VAL A 321 -19.87 -13.12 -16.03
CA VAL A 321 -19.76 -12.56 -17.39
C VAL A 321 -18.98 -13.52 -18.30
N ASP A 322 -19.49 -13.78 -19.52
CA ASP A 322 -18.82 -14.67 -20.47
C ASP A 322 -17.58 -14.02 -21.09
N SER A 323 -17.64 -12.71 -21.36
CA SER A 323 -16.55 -11.99 -21.98
C SER A 323 -15.39 -11.75 -21.01
N PRO A 324 -14.16 -12.19 -21.33
CA PRO A 324 -12.98 -11.90 -20.51
C PRO A 324 -12.72 -10.40 -20.35
N TYR A 325 -13.04 -9.61 -21.36
CA TYR A 325 -12.88 -8.13 -21.32
C TYR A 325 -13.91 -7.47 -20.41
N ALA A 326 -15.13 -8.00 -20.34
CA ALA A 326 -16.12 -7.56 -19.37
C ALA A 326 -15.67 -7.87 -17.93
N ALA A 327 -15.05 -9.03 -17.71
CA ALA A 327 -14.46 -9.36 -16.41
C ALA A 327 -13.35 -8.37 -16.04
N ILE A 328 -12.47 -8.01 -16.98
CA ILE A 328 -11.43 -6.97 -16.74
C ILE A 328 -12.06 -5.62 -16.43
N ALA A 329 -13.12 -5.20 -17.13
CA ALA A 329 -13.81 -3.95 -16.87
C ALA A 329 -14.40 -3.91 -15.45
N LEU A 330 -15.00 -5.02 -14.99
CA LEU A 330 -15.49 -5.16 -13.62
C LEU A 330 -14.35 -5.15 -12.59
N LEU A 331 -13.21 -5.78 -12.87
CA LEU A 331 -12.02 -5.73 -12.03
C LEU A 331 -11.44 -4.30 -11.97
N CYS A 332 -11.47 -3.55 -13.08
CA CYS A 332 -11.09 -2.12 -13.09
C CYS A 332 -12.03 -1.28 -12.21
N LEU A 333 -13.35 -1.52 -12.31
CA LEU A 333 -14.32 -0.86 -11.44
C LEU A 333 -14.09 -1.21 -9.97
N GLY A 334 -13.77 -2.48 -9.67
CA GLY A 334 -13.39 -2.94 -8.34
C GLY A 334 -12.15 -2.22 -7.80
N GLY A 335 -11.09 -2.09 -8.61
CA GLY A 335 -9.89 -1.33 -8.26
C GLY A 335 -10.18 0.14 -7.98
N PHE A 336 -10.95 0.79 -8.85
CA PHE A 336 -11.41 2.18 -8.68
C PHE A 336 -12.20 2.36 -7.38
N ALA A 337 -13.18 1.50 -7.14
CA ALA A 337 -14.05 1.53 -5.96
C ALA A 337 -13.23 1.30 -4.68
N HIS A 338 -12.35 0.28 -4.68
CA HIS A 338 -11.48 -0.02 -3.55
C HIS A 338 -10.60 1.18 -3.15
N GLN A 339 -9.94 1.82 -4.09
CA GLN A 339 -9.08 2.96 -3.75
C GLN A 339 -9.89 4.20 -3.34
N THR A 340 -11.09 4.38 -3.87
CA THR A 340 -12.01 5.43 -3.42
C THR A 340 -12.30 5.31 -1.92
N LEU A 341 -12.63 4.12 -1.44
CA LEU A 341 -12.93 3.88 -0.03
C LEU A 341 -11.66 3.76 0.84
N SER A 342 -10.59 3.15 0.34
CA SER A 342 -9.35 2.93 1.09
C SER A 342 -8.68 4.25 1.47
N VAL A 343 -8.49 5.18 0.53
CA VAL A 343 -7.93 6.51 0.81
C VAL A 343 -8.80 7.26 1.83
N THR A 344 -10.11 7.11 1.72
CA THR A 344 -11.06 7.77 2.63
C THR A 344 -10.90 7.26 4.07
N VAL A 345 -10.84 5.93 4.28
CA VAL A 345 -10.73 5.36 5.64
C VAL A 345 -9.34 5.58 6.24
N ILE A 346 -8.28 5.54 5.43
CA ILE A 346 -6.91 5.81 5.89
C ILE A 346 -6.79 7.25 6.41
N THR A 347 -7.33 8.21 5.67
CA THR A 347 -7.26 9.64 6.06
C THR A 347 -8.08 9.95 7.30
N MET A 348 -9.12 9.18 7.63
CA MET A 348 -9.89 9.34 8.87
C MET A 348 -9.05 9.15 10.14
N ALA A 349 -7.93 8.44 10.08
CA ALA A 349 -7.02 8.33 11.22
C ALA A 349 -6.51 9.71 11.66
N ALA A 350 -6.18 10.59 10.71
CA ALA A 350 -5.74 11.95 11.01
C ALA A 350 -6.86 12.87 11.50
N ASP A 351 -8.12 12.59 11.12
CA ASP A 351 -9.28 13.40 11.49
C ASP A 351 -9.85 13.03 12.88
N LEU A 352 -9.61 11.79 13.35
CA LEU A 352 -10.23 11.22 14.55
C LEU A 352 -9.27 11.06 15.72
N PHE A 353 -7.96 11.05 15.49
CA PHE A 353 -6.96 10.76 16.51
C PHE A 353 -6.00 11.94 16.70
N ARG A 354 -5.39 12.02 17.89
CA ARG A 354 -4.38 13.04 18.18
C ARG A 354 -3.17 12.85 17.30
N HIS A 355 -2.45 13.92 16.99
CA HIS A 355 -1.30 13.90 16.10
C HIS A 355 -0.25 12.84 16.46
N ASN A 356 0.01 12.65 17.75
CA ASN A 356 0.93 11.63 18.27
C ASN A 356 0.37 10.19 18.20
N GLU A 357 -0.93 9.99 17.95
CA GLU A 357 -1.58 8.67 17.85
C GLU A 357 -1.75 8.23 16.38
N VAL A 358 -1.73 9.16 15.42
CA VAL A 358 -2.08 8.89 14.01
C VAL A 358 -1.21 7.79 13.39
N ALA A 359 0.11 7.84 13.58
CA ALA A 359 1.02 6.84 13.03
C ALA A 359 0.78 5.45 13.63
N THR A 360 0.54 5.39 14.94
CA THR A 360 0.21 4.13 15.65
C THR A 360 -1.11 3.56 15.16
N VAL A 361 -2.14 4.41 15.00
CA VAL A 361 -3.46 4.01 14.47
C VAL A 361 -3.33 3.49 13.04
N ALA A 362 -2.62 4.22 12.18
CA ALA A 362 -2.40 3.84 10.78
C ALA A 362 -1.67 2.49 10.66
N GLY A 363 -0.63 2.28 11.48
CA GLY A 363 0.13 1.03 11.52
C GLY A 363 -0.71 -0.16 11.99
N LEU A 364 -1.42 -0.02 13.12
CA LEU A 364 -2.28 -1.07 13.65
C LEU A 364 -3.45 -1.39 12.71
N ALA A 365 -4.09 -0.36 12.12
CA ALA A 365 -5.16 -0.57 11.15
C ALA A 365 -4.63 -1.22 9.87
N GLY A 366 -3.39 -0.88 9.44
CA GLY A 366 -2.71 -1.55 8.33
C GLY A 366 -2.44 -3.03 8.60
N THR A 367 -2.03 -3.37 9.83
CA THR A 367 -1.88 -4.78 10.26
C THR A 367 -3.21 -5.52 10.18
N CYS A 368 -4.33 -4.90 10.60
CA CYS A 368 -5.67 -5.50 10.45
C CYS A 368 -6.05 -5.72 8.98
N GLY A 369 -5.75 -4.75 8.10
CA GLY A 369 -5.96 -4.90 6.66
C GLY A 369 -5.16 -6.06 6.07
N ASN A 370 -3.86 -6.14 6.36
CA ASN A 370 -3.01 -7.25 5.91
C ASN A 370 -3.46 -8.60 6.46
N LEU A 371 -4.00 -8.66 7.68
CA LEU A 371 -4.61 -9.86 8.23
C LEU A 371 -5.84 -10.29 7.40
N GLY A 372 -6.69 -9.33 7.02
CA GLY A 372 -7.83 -9.60 6.12
C GLY A 372 -7.37 -10.19 4.79
N VAL A 373 -6.35 -9.59 4.16
CA VAL A 373 -5.74 -10.12 2.93
C VAL A 373 -5.19 -11.53 3.14
N ALA A 374 -4.45 -11.77 4.24
CA ALA A 374 -3.86 -13.07 4.53
C ALA A 374 -4.93 -14.18 4.64
N ILE A 375 -5.99 -13.93 5.42
CA ILE A 375 -7.11 -14.86 5.58
C ILE A 375 -7.80 -15.10 4.24
N PHE A 376 -8.12 -14.04 3.50
CA PHE A 376 -8.84 -14.16 2.24
C PHE A 376 -8.04 -14.90 1.18
N THR A 377 -6.73 -14.61 1.08
CA THR A 377 -5.80 -15.31 0.18
C THR A 377 -5.68 -16.80 0.52
N PHE A 378 -5.62 -17.13 1.82
CA PHE A 378 -5.62 -18.50 2.28
C PHE A 378 -6.93 -19.22 1.88
N LEU A 379 -8.07 -18.57 2.08
CA LEU A 379 -9.38 -19.14 1.71
C LEU A 379 -9.50 -19.37 0.19
N ILE A 380 -9.05 -18.39 -0.64
CA ILE A 380 -9.00 -18.61 -2.11
C ILE A 380 -8.14 -19.83 -2.42
N GLY A 381 -6.91 -19.89 -1.88
CA GLY A 381 -5.99 -21.00 -2.16
C GLY A 381 -6.54 -22.37 -1.82
N THR A 382 -7.25 -22.45 -0.68
CA THR A 382 -7.79 -23.74 -0.18
C THR A 382 -9.04 -24.17 -0.94
N TRP A 383 -9.95 -23.25 -1.27
CA TRP A 383 -11.29 -23.63 -1.73
C TRP A 383 -11.58 -23.35 -3.21
N VAL A 384 -10.75 -22.52 -3.88
CA VAL A 384 -11.04 -22.12 -5.27
C VAL A 384 -11.11 -23.30 -6.24
N THR A 385 -10.40 -24.39 -5.98
CA THR A 385 -10.42 -25.60 -6.82
C THR A 385 -11.74 -26.37 -6.68
N THR A 386 -12.46 -26.20 -5.58
CA THR A 386 -13.74 -26.89 -5.30
C THR A 386 -14.95 -26.04 -5.64
N VAL A 387 -14.89 -24.73 -5.31
CA VAL A 387 -16.06 -23.82 -5.45
C VAL A 387 -15.88 -22.78 -6.56
N GLY A 388 -14.72 -22.72 -7.21
CA GLY A 388 -14.39 -21.69 -8.21
C GLY A 388 -14.05 -20.33 -7.60
N TYR A 389 -13.87 -19.32 -8.46
CA TYR A 389 -13.58 -17.95 -8.04
C TYR A 389 -14.84 -17.12 -7.69
N ASP A 390 -16.02 -17.54 -8.15
CA ASP A 390 -17.25 -16.75 -8.06
C ASP A 390 -17.66 -16.39 -6.63
N PRO A 391 -17.63 -17.32 -5.63
CA PRO A 391 -17.97 -16.99 -4.26
C PRO A 391 -17.04 -15.91 -3.67
N PHE A 392 -15.79 -15.88 -4.08
CA PHE A 392 -14.82 -14.89 -3.61
C PHE A 392 -15.09 -13.50 -4.21
N PHE A 393 -15.44 -13.42 -5.50
CA PHE A 393 -15.84 -12.15 -6.12
C PHE A 393 -17.16 -11.62 -5.53
N ILE A 394 -18.12 -12.50 -5.24
CA ILE A 394 -19.35 -12.14 -4.52
C ILE A 394 -19.01 -11.57 -3.14
N ALA A 395 -18.14 -12.25 -2.38
CA ALA A 395 -17.71 -11.79 -1.06
C ALA A 395 -17.07 -10.39 -1.15
N LEU A 396 -16.13 -10.17 -2.09
CA LEU A 396 -15.48 -8.87 -2.29
C LEU A 396 -16.49 -7.76 -2.61
N GLY A 397 -17.53 -8.05 -3.42
CA GLY A 397 -18.59 -7.09 -3.74
C GLY A 397 -19.47 -6.69 -2.54
N VAL A 398 -19.49 -7.49 -1.47
CA VAL A 398 -20.39 -7.31 -0.32
C VAL A 398 -19.65 -6.86 0.95
N LEU A 399 -18.40 -7.29 1.16
CA LEU A 399 -17.65 -7.02 2.39
C LEU A 399 -17.54 -5.52 2.71
N ASP A 400 -17.39 -4.67 1.71
CA ASP A 400 -17.27 -3.23 1.88
C ASP A 400 -18.58 -2.57 2.35
N LEU A 401 -19.73 -3.17 2.04
CA LEU A 401 -21.02 -2.71 2.58
C LEU A 401 -21.10 -2.93 4.09
N PHE A 402 -20.60 -4.08 4.57
CA PHE A 402 -20.46 -4.32 6.01
C PHE A 402 -19.45 -3.35 6.62
N GLY A 403 -18.34 -3.06 5.92
CA GLY A 403 -17.39 -2.03 6.32
C GLY A 403 -18.04 -0.66 6.48
N ALA A 404 -18.93 -0.28 5.55
CA ALA A 404 -19.70 0.97 5.63
C ALA A 404 -20.63 0.98 6.86
N ILE A 405 -21.35 -0.10 7.15
CA ILE A 405 -22.20 -0.23 8.34
C ILE A 405 -21.36 -0.05 9.61
N VAL A 406 -20.21 -0.71 9.70
CA VAL A 406 -19.30 -0.57 10.84
C VAL A 406 -18.82 0.87 11.00
N LEU A 407 -18.46 1.52 9.92
CA LEU A 407 -18.00 2.91 9.90
C LEU A 407 -19.08 3.87 10.41
N TRP A 408 -20.33 3.68 9.98
CA TRP A 408 -21.47 4.50 10.45
C TRP A 408 -21.82 4.23 11.92
N THR A 409 -21.65 3.01 12.38
CA THR A 409 -22.02 2.63 13.76
C THR A 409 -20.92 2.95 14.77
N LEU A 410 -19.63 2.67 14.45
CA LEU A 410 -18.54 2.77 15.41
C LEU A 410 -17.85 4.14 15.42
N VAL A 411 -17.66 4.79 14.29
CA VAL A 411 -16.97 6.08 14.25
C VAL A 411 -17.86 7.15 14.87
N ARG A 412 -17.29 7.96 15.74
CA ARG A 412 -17.97 9.12 16.33
C ARG A 412 -17.05 10.34 16.22
N GLU A 413 -17.63 11.47 15.86
CA GLU A 413 -16.95 12.75 15.89
C GLU A 413 -16.53 13.06 17.33
N ARG A 414 -15.27 13.44 17.50
CA ARG A 414 -14.80 13.92 18.81
C ARG A 414 -15.36 15.34 18.99
N THR A 415 -16.38 15.50 19.80
CA THR A 415 -16.75 16.79 20.35
C THR A 415 -15.63 17.21 21.29
N GLY A 416 -14.67 18.01 20.80
CA GLY A 416 -13.76 18.74 21.69
C GLY A 416 -14.58 19.69 22.57
N PRO A 417 -14.08 20.08 23.76
CA PRO A 417 -14.73 21.17 24.49
C PRO A 417 -14.80 22.36 23.52
N ALA A 418 -16.03 22.88 23.36
CA ALA A 418 -16.27 24.06 22.53
C ALA A 418 -15.18 25.09 22.86
N SER A 419 -14.48 25.57 21.83
CA SER A 419 -13.61 26.72 21.98
C SER A 419 -14.42 27.82 22.64
N SER A 420 -14.08 28.14 23.90
CA SER A 420 -14.68 29.28 24.58
C SER A 420 -14.60 30.47 23.63
N PRO A 421 -15.69 31.20 23.43
CA PRO A 421 -15.65 32.40 22.62
C PRO A 421 -14.57 33.30 23.25
N ALA A 422 -13.62 33.74 22.43
CA ALA A 422 -12.60 34.69 22.83
C ALA A 422 -13.32 35.87 23.53
N LEU A 423 -12.97 36.09 24.79
CA LEU A 423 -13.37 37.26 25.53
C LEU A 423 -13.09 38.48 24.67
N ALA A 424 -14.14 39.12 24.19
CA ALA A 424 -14.08 40.45 23.63
C ALA A 424 -13.56 41.33 24.77
N THR A 425 -12.28 41.69 24.76
CA THR A 425 -11.75 42.75 25.57
C THR A 425 -12.32 44.06 25.07
N SER A 426 -13.38 44.49 25.76
CA SER A 426 -13.77 45.88 25.78
C SER A 426 -12.70 46.66 26.57
N THR A 427 -12.07 47.57 25.99
CA THR A 427 -11.83 49.02 26.32
C THR A 427 -10.81 49.59 25.37
#